data_7a95681cb16d7d26ef79007cd681d081
#
_entry.id   7a95681cb16d7d26ef79007cd681d081
#
_cell.length_a   1.000
_cell.length_b   1.000
_cell.length_c   1.000
_cell.angle_alpha   90.00
_cell.angle_beta   90.00
_cell.angle_gamma   90.00
#
_symmetry.space_group_name_H-M   'P 1'
#
loop_
_entity.id
_entity.type
_entity.pdbx_description
1 polymer ?
#
loop_
_entity_poly.entity_id
_entity_poly.type
_entity_poly.pdbx_seq_one_letter_code
_entity_poly.pdbx_strand_id
1 'polypeptide(L)'
;YYAPIRNYKVDNSKLGRSIELDGLAEGLGKNSNCLLVVECKYRKTPFSVAMLEQLKESVSIFGGYTTIDYYLFSKSGFTPEIMKLSDSSLHFISLDSMFS
;
A
#
# COMPACT_ATOMS: atom_id res chain seq x y z
N TYR A 1 8.53 -9.83 12.94
CA TYR A 1 8.38 -8.49 13.52
C TYR A 1 8.69 -7.43 12.49
N TYR A 2 8.02 -6.30 12.61
CA TYR A 2 8.24 -5.14 11.76
C TYR A 2 8.70 -3.96 12.60
N ALA A 3 9.49 -3.08 11.98
CA ALA A 3 9.79 -1.79 12.56
C ALA A 3 8.49 -0.97 12.67
N PRO A 4 8.45 0.07 13.52
CA PRO A 4 7.26 0.92 13.60
C PRO A 4 6.86 1.50 12.25
N ILE A 5 5.54 1.53 11.98
CA ILE A 5 5.01 2.10 10.74
C ILE A 5 5.19 3.61 10.78
N ARG A 6 5.64 4.18 9.67
CA ARG A 6 5.87 5.63 9.54
C ARG A 6 5.46 6.12 8.17
N ASN A 7 5.14 7.41 8.08
CA ASN A 7 4.89 8.05 6.80
C ASN A 7 6.19 8.13 6.00
N TYR A 8 6.03 8.14 4.69
CA TYR A 8 7.15 8.26 3.77
C TYR A 8 6.80 9.28 2.69
N LYS A 9 7.68 10.27 2.49
CA LYS A 9 7.51 11.25 1.44
C LYS A 9 8.87 11.67 0.92
N VAL A 10 9.07 11.53 -0.39
CA VAL A 10 10.33 11.92 -1.03
C VAL A 10 10.05 12.29 -2.50
N ASP A 11 10.82 13.25 -3.00
CA ASP A 11 10.82 13.57 -4.42
C ASP A 11 11.68 12.54 -5.15
N ASN A 12 11.15 12.01 -6.25
CA ASN A 12 11.84 11.00 -7.03
C ASN A 12 12.00 11.46 -8.48
N SER A 13 13.25 11.69 -8.89
CA SER A 13 13.54 12.19 -10.25
C SER A 13 13.28 11.13 -11.32
N LYS A 14 13.41 9.84 -11.01
CA LYS A 14 13.14 8.76 -11.95
C LYS A 14 11.67 8.72 -12.35
N LEU A 15 10.78 8.88 -11.39
CA LEU A 15 9.34 8.88 -11.65
C LEU A 15 8.80 10.26 -11.99
N GLY A 16 9.63 11.30 -11.84
CA GLY A 16 9.23 12.67 -12.14
C GLY A 16 8.16 13.22 -11.22
N ARG A 17 8.05 12.69 -10.01
CA ARG A 17 7.04 13.12 -9.05
C ARG A 17 7.45 12.78 -7.62
N SER A 18 6.75 13.39 -6.68
CA SER A 18 6.88 13.02 -5.27
C SER A 18 6.24 11.66 -5.02
N ILE A 19 6.87 10.87 -4.16
CA ILE A 19 6.33 9.61 -3.68
C ILE A 19 5.90 9.82 -2.24
N GLU A 20 4.63 9.51 -1.97
CA GLU A 20 4.06 9.63 -0.64
C GLU A 20 3.34 8.34 -0.29
N LEU A 21 3.74 7.73 0.82
CA LEU A 21 3.12 6.52 1.34
C LEU A 21 2.59 6.83 2.74
N ASP A 22 1.35 6.44 3.00
CA ASP A 22 0.71 6.70 4.30
C ASP A 22 1.39 5.92 5.42
N GLY A 23 1.83 4.70 5.11
CA GLY A 23 2.58 3.91 6.06
C GLY A 23 3.58 3.01 5.39
N LEU A 24 4.73 2.85 6.03
CA LEU A 24 5.81 2.00 5.53
C LEU A 24 6.53 1.39 6.73
N ALA A 25 6.75 0.08 6.68
CA ALA A 25 7.52 -0.61 7.71
C ALA A 25 8.36 -1.72 7.08
N GLU A 26 9.60 -1.82 7.54
CA GLU A 26 10.49 -2.91 7.15
C GLU A 26 10.38 -4.04 8.16
N GLY A 27 10.47 -5.28 7.68
CA GLY A 27 10.57 -6.42 8.56
C GLY A 27 11.91 -6.44 9.30
N LEU A 28 11.91 -7.04 10.46
CA LEU A 28 13.10 -7.16 11.31
C LEU A 28 13.55 -8.62 11.41
N GLY A 29 14.84 -8.83 11.60
CA GLY A 29 15.41 -10.16 11.78
C GLY A 29 15.17 -11.05 10.56
N LYS A 30 14.47 -12.16 10.73
CA LYS A 30 14.17 -13.10 9.66
C LYS A 30 13.28 -12.50 8.57
N ASN A 31 12.58 -11.41 8.86
CA ASN A 31 11.69 -10.74 7.92
C ASN A 31 12.33 -9.51 7.27
N SER A 32 13.65 -9.38 7.32
CA SER A 32 14.35 -8.20 6.81
C SER A 32 14.16 -7.98 5.31
N ASN A 33 13.73 -9.02 4.57
CA ASN A 33 13.42 -8.91 3.15
C ASN A 33 11.93 -8.67 2.88
N CYS A 34 11.17 -8.36 3.90
CA CYS A 34 9.73 -8.06 3.80
C CYS A 34 9.47 -6.57 4.00
N LEU A 35 8.56 -6.04 3.21
CA LEU A 35 8.13 -4.64 3.30
C LEU A 35 6.63 -4.60 3.49
N LEU A 36 6.17 -3.79 4.42
CA LEU A 36 4.75 -3.56 4.67
C LEU A 36 4.40 -2.15 4.21
N VAL A 37 3.40 -2.04 3.34
CA VAL A 37 2.94 -0.77 2.77
C VAL A 37 1.50 -0.54 3.17
N VAL A 38 1.20 0.65 3.66
CA VAL A 38 -0.15 1.05 4.05
C VAL A 38 -0.59 2.23 3.19
N GLU A 39 -1.77 2.15 2.61
CA GLU A 39 -2.37 3.24 1.85
C GLU A 39 -3.81 3.43 2.28
N CYS A 40 -4.17 4.67 2.61
CA CYS A 40 -5.51 5.05 3.05
C CYS A 40 -6.13 6.02 2.05
N LYS A 41 -7.34 5.71 1.57
CA LYS A 41 -8.08 6.57 0.66
C LYS A 41 -9.41 7.00 1.30
N TYR A 42 -9.50 8.28 1.62
CA TYR A 42 -10.70 8.91 2.20
C TYR A 42 -11.50 9.63 1.12
N ARG A 43 -11.64 9.01 -0.05
CA ARG A 43 -12.33 9.60 -1.19
C ARG A 43 -13.72 9.00 -1.35
N LYS A 44 -14.60 9.70 -2.09
CA LYS A 44 -15.92 9.19 -2.43
C LYS A 44 -15.87 8.07 -3.45
N THR A 45 -14.76 7.97 -4.20
CA THR A 45 -14.58 6.90 -5.20
C THR A 45 -13.94 5.68 -4.57
N PRO A 46 -14.35 4.45 -4.97
CA PRO A 46 -13.72 3.23 -4.48
C PRO A 46 -12.26 3.12 -4.90
N PHE A 47 -11.48 2.38 -4.12
CA PHE A 47 -10.10 2.05 -4.45
C PHE A 47 -10.09 1.14 -5.68
N SER A 48 -9.34 1.53 -6.71
CA SER A 48 -9.35 0.87 -8.01
C SER A 48 -8.01 0.20 -8.33
N VAL A 49 -8.02 -0.64 -9.37
CA VAL A 49 -6.79 -1.26 -9.89
C VAL A 49 -5.79 -0.19 -10.31
N ALA A 50 -6.26 0.89 -10.94
CA ALA A 50 -5.36 1.97 -11.37
C ALA A 50 -4.64 2.60 -10.17
N MET A 51 -5.34 2.81 -9.06
CA MET A 51 -4.74 3.32 -7.84
C MET A 51 -3.72 2.35 -7.26
N LEU A 52 -4.02 1.05 -7.30
CA LEU A 52 -3.09 0.02 -6.84
C LEU A 52 -1.82 -0.01 -7.70
N GLU A 53 -1.97 0.09 -9.01
CA GLU A 53 -0.81 0.08 -9.91
C GLU A 53 0.06 1.31 -9.68
N GLN A 54 -0.54 2.48 -9.45
CA GLN A 54 0.21 3.68 -9.12
C GLN A 54 0.96 3.51 -7.80
N LEU A 55 0.34 2.87 -6.82
CA LEU A 55 0.98 2.57 -5.53
C LEU A 55 2.17 1.62 -5.74
N LYS A 56 1.99 0.56 -6.52
CA LYS A 56 3.07 -0.38 -6.82
C LYS A 56 4.23 0.29 -7.55
N GLU A 57 3.92 1.21 -8.45
CA GLU A 57 4.97 1.99 -9.14
C GLU A 57 5.76 2.82 -8.13
N SER A 58 5.09 3.46 -7.19
CA SER A 58 5.75 4.24 -6.14
C SER A 58 6.64 3.35 -5.27
N VAL A 59 6.17 2.16 -4.94
CA VAL A 59 6.91 1.22 -4.10
C VAL A 59 8.10 0.60 -4.84
N SER A 60 8.08 0.63 -6.17
CA SER A 60 9.16 0.06 -6.99
C SER A 60 10.52 0.70 -6.76
N ILE A 61 10.58 1.89 -6.15
CA ILE A 61 11.86 2.52 -5.79
C ILE A 61 12.60 1.77 -4.69
N PHE A 62 11.88 0.94 -3.93
CA PHE A 62 12.50 0.16 -2.85
C PHE A 62 12.95 -1.19 -3.39
N GLY A 63 14.25 -1.34 -3.62
CA GLY A 63 14.83 -2.60 -4.07
C GLY A 63 15.18 -3.51 -2.90
N GLY A 64 15.39 -4.79 -3.20
CA GLY A 64 15.90 -5.74 -2.22
C GLY A 64 14.86 -6.46 -1.38
N TYR A 65 13.58 -6.15 -1.57
CA TYR A 65 12.51 -6.84 -0.85
C TYR A 65 11.93 -7.96 -1.70
N THR A 66 11.83 -9.15 -1.13
CA THR A 66 11.25 -10.30 -1.83
C THR A 66 9.75 -10.43 -1.59
N THR A 67 9.26 -9.89 -0.48
CA THR A 67 7.85 -9.91 -0.14
C THR A 67 7.39 -8.52 0.22
N ILE A 68 6.32 -8.06 -0.42
CA ILE A 68 5.72 -6.76 -0.13
C ILE A 68 4.24 -6.99 0.15
N ASP A 69 3.78 -6.63 1.34
CA ASP A 69 2.39 -6.72 1.74
C ASP A 69 1.76 -5.34 1.70
N TYR A 70 0.58 -5.24 1.07
CA TYR A 70 -0.16 -3.99 0.93
C TYR A 70 -1.42 -4.05 1.78
N TYR A 71 -1.53 -3.11 2.70
CA TYR A 71 -2.73 -2.93 3.52
C TYR A 71 -3.46 -1.69 3.00
N LEU A 72 -4.57 -1.94 2.33
CA LEU A 72 -5.33 -0.91 1.62
C LEU A 72 -6.61 -0.59 2.40
N PHE A 73 -6.70 0.64 2.85
CA PHE A 73 -7.86 1.16 3.58
C PHE A 73 -8.63 2.10 2.68
N SER A 74 -9.94 1.91 2.55
CA SER A 74 -10.75 2.77 1.71
C SER A 74 -12.08 3.09 2.36
N LYS A 75 -12.44 4.38 2.40
CA LYS A 75 -13.72 4.84 2.91
C LYS A 75 -14.88 4.34 2.04
N SER A 76 -14.70 4.36 0.73
CA SER A 76 -15.74 4.00 -0.25
C SER A 76 -15.61 2.57 -0.77
N GLY A 77 -14.79 1.73 -0.11
CA GLY A 77 -14.63 0.35 -0.50
C GLY A 77 -13.71 0.18 -1.71
N PHE A 78 -13.93 -0.90 -2.44
CA PHE A 78 -13.04 -1.33 -3.50
C PHE A 78 -13.84 -1.70 -4.74
N THR A 79 -13.27 -1.46 -5.94
CA THR A 79 -13.94 -1.82 -7.18
C THR A 79 -14.03 -3.35 -7.32
N PRO A 80 -15.03 -3.87 -8.08
CA PRO A 80 -15.08 -5.32 -8.32
C PRO A 80 -13.81 -5.87 -8.97
N GLU A 81 -13.17 -5.10 -9.83
CA GLU A 81 -11.97 -5.51 -10.54
C GLU A 81 -10.81 -5.75 -9.58
N ILE A 82 -10.60 -4.86 -8.60
CA ILE A 82 -9.51 -5.02 -7.65
C ILE A 82 -9.78 -6.20 -6.71
N MET A 83 -11.05 -6.42 -6.36
CA MET A 83 -11.43 -7.52 -5.47
C MET A 83 -11.26 -8.90 -6.12
N LYS A 84 -11.21 -8.95 -7.44
CA LYS A 84 -11.00 -10.20 -8.19
C LYS A 84 -9.53 -10.60 -8.26
N LEU A 85 -8.62 -9.73 -7.84
CA LEU A 85 -7.19 -10.05 -7.87
C LEU A 85 -6.90 -11.10 -6.80
N SER A 86 -6.39 -12.25 -7.22
CA SER A 86 -6.06 -13.36 -6.33
C SER A 86 -4.61 -13.20 -5.84
N ASP A 87 -4.36 -12.16 -5.10
CA ASP A 87 -3.01 -11.84 -4.60
C ASP A 87 -3.05 -11.81 -3.07
N SER A 88 -2.37 -12.77 -2.45
CA SER A 88 -2.34 -12.92 -1.00
C SER A 88 -1.61 -11.77 -0.30
N SER A 89 -0.85 -10.97 -1.03
CA SER A 89 -0.17 -9.79 -0.47
C SER A 89 -1.08 -8.57 -0.35
N LEU A 90 -2.29 -8.63 -0.91
CA LEU A 90 -3.26 -7.53 -0.85
C LEU A 90 -4.25 -7.78 0.29
N HIS A 91 -4.39 -6.78 1.17
CA HIS A 91 -5.31 -6.82 2.29
C HIS A 91 -6.27 -5.64 2.17
N PHE A 92 -7.56 -5.94 2.00
CA PHE A 92 -8.59 -4.92 1.75
C PHE A 92 -9.38 -4.66 3.02
N ILE A 93 -9.38 -3.41 3.47
CA ILE A 93 -10.09 -3.01 4.68
C ILE A 93 -11.00 -1.82 4.35
N SER A 94 -12.31 -2.05 4.44
CA SER A 94 -13.28 -0.99 4.26
C SER A 94 -13.44 -0.23 5.57
N LEU A 95 -13.29 1.09 5.51
CA LEU A 95 -13.40 1.93 6.69
C LEU A 95 -14.84 2.04 7.19
N ASP A 96 -15.81 1.88 6.29
CA ASP A 96 -17.22 1.91 6.70
C ASP A 96 -17.53 0.78 7.70
N SER A 97 -16.93 -0.40 7.52
CA SER A 97 -17.15 -1.52 8.43
C SER A 97 -16.54 -1.29 9.82
N MET A 98 -15.62 -0.34 9.94
CA MET A 98 -14.98 -0.02 11.21
C MET A 98 -15.81 0.94 12.07
N PHE A 99 -16.78 1.63 11.47
CA PHE A 99 -17.58 2.66 12.12
C PHE A 99 -19.07 2.30 12.19
N SER A 100 -19.43 1.16 11.66
CA SER A 100 -20.84 0.71 11.67
C SER A 100 -21.20 -0.02 12.95
#